data_e2f4846963a301ca8d4d62111b88cb9c
#
_entry.id   e2f4846963a301ca8d4d62111b88cb9c
#
_cell.length_a   1.000
_cell.length_b   1.000
_cell.length_c   1.000
_cell.angle_alpha   90.00
_cell.angle_beta   90.00
_cell.angle_gamma   90.00
#
_symmetry.space_group_name_H-M   'P 1'
#
loop_
_entity.id
_entity.type
_entity.pdbx_description
1 polymer ?
#
loop_
_entity_poly.entity_id
_entity_poly.type
_entity_poly.pdbx_seq_one_letter_code
_entity_poly.pdbx_strand_id
1 'polypeptide(L)'
;MSRAEIKINLLGGFTLTSGEIRLSERESRTSKIWRLLQYLIVQRHRVVPHNELIEIFCSEEDIGNPATSLRTMVYRARVLLEKAGFDMPDEMILAKNGAYSWNNKIPYTIDVDEFENAYNAANSNATQREQLEALLEVTEIYQGDFLPDSAGERWVIPLSRNYRSMYISCVHKALKLLIEVGRLNEAEELCAKALSIDPFDEKILEFRLRSLIALGKNIEAYDEYRSMETMFYEIMGVKFSEDLRKLHNQILRPSVDDELSLEETLDEWLKGADFPGVFYCDLGIFKTVYQIEARNARRSGKSTFIVRIDTKHELGDRRVGVMKKLGMAIPGNLRKGDLFTRTSPNQYMLMLHNLSYENCKMLIDRILRNLDARSLEKISDTTIKPLVPID
;
A
#
# COMPACT_ATOMS: atom_id res chain seq x y z
N MET A 1 -27.25 -35.63 16.74
CA MET A 1 -26.93 -34.86 15.54
C MET A 1 -25.48 -34.39 15.69
N SER A 2 -24.61 -34.66 14.69
CA SER A 2 -23.26 -34.15 14.72
C SER A 2 -23.35 -32.61 14.66
N ARG A 3 -22.75 -31.90 15.64
CA ARG A 3 -22.64 -30.43 15.58
C ARG A 3 -21.90 -30.05 14.34
N ALA A 4 -22.40 -29.11 13.57
CA ALA A 4 -21.63 -28.56 12.45
C ALA A 4 -20.37 -27.85 13.02
N GLU A 5 -19.24 -28.13 12.41
CA GLU A 5 -17.94 -27.54 12.76
C GLU A 5 -17.99 -26.02 12.61
N ILE A 6 -17.38 -25.30 13.54
CA ILE A 6 -17.28 -23.85 13.49
C ILE A 6 -16.00 -23.47 12.76
N LYS A 7 -16.12 -22.75 11.65
CA LYS A 7 -14.97 -22.16 10.97
C LYS A 7 -14.77 -20.72 11.43
N ILE A 8 -13.56 -20.39 11.89
CA ILE A 8 -13.17 -19.09 12.43
C ILE A 8 -12.12 -18.49 11.51
N ASN A 9 -12.37 -17.30 10.97
CA ASN A 9 -11.38 -16.56 10.22
C ASN A 9 -10.98 -15.31 11.00
N LEU A 10 -9.67 -15.06 11.08
CA LEU A 10 -9.03 -13.92 11.72
C LEU A 10 -8.12 -13.16 10.73
N LEU A 11 -7.70 -13.81 9.64
CA LEU A 11 -6.84 -13.24 8.61
C LEU A 11 -7.69 -12.58 7.51
N GLY A 12 -7.59 -11.24 7.37
CA GLY A 12 -8.39 -10.46 6.43
C GLY A 12 -9.75 -10.02 6.94
N GLY A 13 -10.10 -10.38 8.18
CA GLY A 13 -11.34 -9.98 8.85
C GLY A 13 -11.86 -11.04 9.80
N PHE A 14 -12.74 -10.64 10.73
CA PHE A 14 -13.32 -11.55 11.69
C PHE A 14 -14.62 -12.15 11.21
N THR A 15 -14.67 -13.49 11.06
CA THR A 15 -15.90 -14.21 10.77
C THR A 15 -15.97 -15.54 11.53
N LEU A 16 -17.20 -15.89 11.96
CA LEU A 16 -17.57 -17.21 12.46
C LEU A 16 -18.59 -17.81 11.52
N THR A 17 -18.39 -19.01 11.04
CA THR A 17 -19.34 -19.72 10.18
C THR A 17 -19.60 -21.13 10.69
N SER A 18 -20.86 -21.62 10.59
CA SER A 18 -21.22 -23.00 10.90
C SER A 18 -22.42 -23.38 10.03
N GLY A 19 -22.18 -24.16 8.98
CA GLY A 19 -23.18 -24.43 7.94
C GLY A 19 -23.62 -23.14 7.25
N GLU A 20 -24.92 -22.82 7.31
CA GLU A 20 -25.48 -21.57 6.73
C GLU A 20 -25.37 -20.37 7.67
N ILE A 21 -25.01 -20.61 8.94
CA ILE A 21 -24.87 -19.55 9.94
C ILE A 21 -23.59 -18.80 9.66
N ARG A 22 -23.66 -17.45 9.56
CA ARG A 22 -22.52 -16.57 9.42
C ARG A 22 -22.66 -15.38 10.37
N LEU A 23 -21.58 -15.09 11.08
CA LEU A 23 -21.45 -13.93 11.95
C LEU A 23 -20.20 -13.17 11.55
N SER A 24 -20.34 -11.87 11.24
CA SER A 24 -19.22 -11.01 10.88
C SER A 24 -19.31 -9.65 11.58
N GLU A 25 -18.16 -9.02 11.84
CA GLU A 25 -18.08 -7.73 12.53
C GLU A 25 -18.75 -6.59 11.75
N ARG A 26 -18.78 -6.69 10.42
CA ARG A 26 -19.37 -5.66 9.52
C ARG A 26 -20.87 -5.46 9.74
N GLU A 27 -21.54 -6.39 10.42
CA GLU A 27 -23.00 -6.38 10.62
C GLU A 27 -23.45 -5.70 11.93
N SER A 28 -22.50 -5.28 12.79
CA SER A 28 -22.84 -4.75 14.13
C SER A 28 -21.95 -3.60 14.57
N ARG A 29 -22.57 -2.56 15.17
CA ARG A 29 -21.89 -1.35 15.66
C ARG A 29 -21.23 -1.47 17.05
N THR A 30 -21.24 -2.64 17.69
CA THR A 30 -20.81 -2.81 19.08
C THR A 30 -19.36 -3.30 19.19
N SER A 31 -18.41 -2.43 18.89
CA SER A 31 -16.98 -2.76 18.79
C SER A 31 -16.38 -3.46 20.04
N LYS A 32 -16.73 -3.05 21.25
CA LYS A 32 -16.19 -3.68 22.49
C LYS A 32 -16.57 -5.17 22.64
N ILE A 33 -17.77 -5.57 22.21
CA ILE A 33 -18.24 -6.98 22.31
C ILE A 33 -17.49 -7.86 21.31
N TRP A 34 -17.27 -7.35 20.11
CA TRP A 34 -16.49 -8.05 19.08
C TRP A 34 -15.04 -8.26 19.52
N ARG A 35 -14.39 -7.24 20.05
CA ARG A 35 -13.04 -7.33 20.55
C ARG A 35 -12.90 -8.32 21.70
N LEU A 36 -13.88 -8.37 22.62
CA LEU A 36 -13.91 -9.38 23.69
C LEU A 36 -14.00 -10.80 23.11
N LEU A 37 -14.88 -11.03 22.15
CA LEU A 37 -15.06 -12.35 21.51
C LEU A 37 -13.78 -12.76 20.77
N GLN A 38 -13.20 -11.86 19.97
CA GLN A 38 -11.94 -12.04 19.27
C GLN A 38 -10.81 -12.38 20.26
N TYR A 39 -10.71 -11.62 21.36
CA TYR A 39 -9.69 -11.85 22.36
C TYR A 39 -9.78 -13.23 22.99
N LEU A 40 -11.00 -13.67 23.40
CA LEU A 40 -11.22 -15.01 23.97
C LEU A 40 -10.88 -16.12 22.98
N ILE A 41 -11.17 -15.95 21.69
CA ILE A 41 -10.82 -16.90 20.63
C ILE A 41 -9.29 -16.93 20.41
N VAL A 42 -8.65 -15.79 20.37
CA VAL A 42 -7.18 -15.72 20.22
C VAL A 42 -6.49 -16.35 21.42
N GLN A 43 -7.02 -16.15 22.64
CA GLN A 43 -6.53 -16.75 23.87
C GLN A 43 -7.10 -18.16 24.16
N ARG A 44 -7.65 -18.85 23.15
CA ARG A 44 -8.36 -20.13 23.27
C ARG A 44 -7.61 -21.23 24.03
N HIS A 45 -6.28 -21.16 24.07
CA HIS A 45 -5.43 -22.18 24.72
C HIS A 45 -5.27 -21.97 26.23
N ARG A 46 -5.84 -20.89 26.79
CA ARG A 46 -5.79 -20.58 28.23
C ARG A 46 -7.09 -20.02 28.78
N VAL A 47 -7.19 -20.05 30.08
CA VAL A 47 -8.26 -19.36 30.80
C VAL A 47 -7.84 -17.91 31.06
N VAL A 48 -8.70 -16.96 30.77
CA VAL A 48 -8.40 -15.52 30.90
C VAL A 48 -9.05 -14.98 32.19
N PRO A 49 -8.26 -14.49 33.16
CA PRO A 49 -8.78 -13.96 34.42
C PRO A 49 -9.63 -12.70 34.19
N HIS A 50 -10.64 -12.49 35.06
CA HIS A 50 -11.49 -11.29 35.01
C HIS A 50 -10.69 -10.00 35.05
N ASN A 51 -9.64 -9.91 35.90
CA ASN A 51 -8.83 -8.71 36.03
C ASN A 51 -8.13 -8.32 34.74
N GLU A 52 -7.63 -9.30 33.98
CA GLU A 52 -7.02 -9.07 32.68
C GLU A 52 -8.03 -8.53 31.66
N LEU A 53 -9.23 -9.10 31.61
CA LEU A 53 -10.29 -8.62 30.73
C LEU A 53 -10.79 -7.21 31.12
N ILE A 54 -10.84 -6.93 32.42
CA ILE A 54 -11.20 -5.59 32.94
C ILE A 54 -10.14 -4.57 32.50
N GLU A 55 -8.86 -4.89 32.63
CA GLU A 55 -7.77 -4.00 32.22
C GLU A 55 -7.80 -3.68 30.72
N ILE A 56 -8.12 -4.68 29.89
CA ILE A 56 -8.15 -4.52 28.42
C ILE A 56 -9.41 -3.79 27.93
N PHE A 57 -10.60 -4.10 28.49
CA PHE A 57 -11.89 -3.71 27.92
C PHE A 57 -12.67 -2.68 28.71
N CYS A 58 -12.36 -2.49 30.00
CA CYS A 58 -13.02 -1.50 30.84
C CYS A 58 -12.13 -0.26 30.98
N SER A 59 -12.65 0.93 30.62
CA SER A 59 -11.98 2.20 30.81
C SER A 59 -12.27 2.76 32.21
N GLU A 60 -11.43 3.70 32.69
CA GLU A 60 -11.67 4.45 33.95
C GLU A 60 -12.99 5.23 33.92
N GLU A 61 -13.54 5.48 32.74
CA GLU A 61 -14.82 6.16 32.55
C GLU A 61 -16.05 5.22 32.73
N ASP A 62 -15.86 3.90 32.80
CA ASP A 62 -16.92 2.96 33.17
C ASP A 62 -17.26 3.14 34.67
N ILE A 63 -17.91 4.31 34.98
CA ILE A 63 -18.34 4.75 36.31
C ILE A 63 -19.32 3.72 36.90
N GLY A 64 -18.77 2.74 37.60
CA GLY A 64 -19.54 1.66 38.17
C GLY A 64 -18.66 0.51 38.67
N ASN A 65 -19.21 -0.67 38.72
CA ASN A 65 -18.46 -1.87 39.07
C ASN A 65 -17.90 -2.53 37.76
N PRO A 66 -16.56 -2.46 37.50
CA PRO A 66 -15.95 -3.02 36.27
C PRO A 66 -16.30 -4.53 36.08
N ALA A 67 -16.42 -5.27 37.18
CA ALA A 67 -16.80 -6.67 37.13
C ALA A 67 -18.24 -6.87 36.60
N THR A 68 -19.13 -5.93 36.87
CA THR A 68 -20.52 -5.95 36.34
C THR A 68 -20.52 -5.58 34.87
N SER A 69 -19.72 -4.60 34.47
CA SER A 69 -19.53 -4.21 33.06
C SER A 69 -19.02 -5.39 32.22
N LEU A 70 -17.99 -6.10 32.72
CA LEU A 70 -17.46 -7.30 32.06
C LEU A 70 -18.54 -8.41 31.94
N ARG A 71 -19.28 -8.70 33.00
CA ARG A 71 -20.38 -9.69 32.93
C ARG A 71 -21.42 -9.31 31.89
N THR A 72 -21.75 -8.03 31.78
CA THR A 72 -22.70 -7.53 30.78
C THR A 72 -22.15 -7.68 29.37
N MET A 73 -20.82 -7.42 29.13
CA MET A 73 -20.21 -7.65 27.85
C MET A 73 -20.22 -9.11 27.44
N VAL A 74 -19.85 -10.03 28.34
CA VAL A 74 -19.92 -11.49 28.09
C VAL A 74 -21.34 -11.93 27.79
N TYR A 75 -22.34 -11.48 28.58
CA TYR A 75 -23.75 -11.76 28.30
C TYR A 75 -24.16 -11.29 26.90
N ARG A 76 -23.80 -10.06 26.52
CA ARG A 76 -24.08 -9.53 25.18
C ARG A 76 -23.35 -10.28 24.07
N ALA A 77 -22.10 -10.77 24.30
CA ALA A 77 -21.39 -11.63 23.35
C ALA A 77 -22.15 -12.95 23.12
N ARG A 78 -22.67 -13.57 24.17
CA ARG A 78 -23.51 -14.78 24.06
C ARG A 78 -24.82 -14.52 23.32
N VAL A 79 -25.51 -13.43 23.64
CA VAL A 79 -26.71 -13.00 22.90
C VAL A 79 -26.41 -12.73 21.42
N LEU A 80 -25.23 -12.21 21.10
CA LEU A 80 -24.80 -11.99 19.71
C LEU A 80 -24.65 -13.33 18.97
N LEU A 81 -24.00 -14.31 19.57
CA LEU A 81 -23.88 -15.68 19.05
C LEU A 81 -25.24 -16.36 18.86
N GLU A 82 -26.12 -16.24 19.87
CA GLU A 82 -27.49 -16.80 19.83
C GLU A 82 -28.33 -16.19 18.71
N LYS A 83 -28.30 -14.86 18.56
CA LYS A 83 -29.02 -14.15 17.48
C LYS A 83 -28.52 -14.51 16.08
N ALA A 84 -27.23 -14.85 15.94
CA ALA A 84 -26.68 -15.35 14.70
C ALA A 84 -27.10 -16.79 14.39
N GLY A 85 -27.69 -17.50 15.34
CA GLY A 85 -28.16 -18.87 15.17
C GLY A 85 -27.20 -19.94 15.73
N PHE A 86 -26.13 -19.56 16.45
CA PHE A 86 -25.26 -20.54 17.09
C PHE A 86 -25.95 -21.19 18.28
N ASP A 87 -25.93 -22.51 18.32
CA ASP A 87 -26.47 -23.27 19.44
C ASP A 87 -25.57 -23.15 20.68
N MET A 88 -26.22 -23.03 21.86
CA MET A 88 -25.55 -23.06 23.17
C MET A 88 -24.39 -22.07 23.34
N PRO A 89 -24.61 -20.75 23.18
CA PRO A 89 -23.57 -19.73 23.32
C PRO A 89 -22.93 -19.72 24.72
N ASP A 90 -23.63 -20.16 25.76
CA ASP A 90 -23.08 -20.34 27.10
C ASP A 90 -22.03 -21.44 27.20
N GLU A 91 -22.09 -22.44 26.32
CA GLU A 91 -21.07 -23.46 26.20
C GLU A 91 -19.89 -22.98 25.33
N MET A 92 -20.07 -22.00 24.43
CA MET A 92 -18.98 -21.43 23.60
C MET A 92 -18.04 -20.57 24.43
N ILE A 93 -18.60 -19.75 25.32
CA ILE A 93 -17.84 -18.90 26.26
C ILE A 93 -18.06 -19.45 27.67
N LEU A 94 -17.09 -20.15 28.20
CA LEU A 94 -17.14 -20.73 29.54
C LEU A 94 -16.83 -19.68 30.61
N ALA A 95 -17.53 -19.73 31.73
CA ALA A 95 -17.28 -18.92 32.91
C ALA A 95 -16.95 -19.88 34.10
N LYS A 96 -15.72 -19.82 34.65
CA LYS A 96 -15.33 -20.66 35.76
C LYS A 96 -14.30 -19.95 36.65
N ASN A 97 -14.51 -20.02 37.97
CA ASN A 97 -13.53 -19.56 38.98
C ASN A 97 -12.98 -18.12 38.75
N GLY A 98 -13.83 -17.17 38.39
CA GLY A 98 -13.41 -15.78 38.18
C GLY A 98 -12.63 -15.56 36.89
N ALA A 99 -12.89 -16.38 35.88
CA ALA A 99 -12.24 -16.28 34.57
C ALA A 99 -13.18 -16.71 33.45
N TYR A 100 -12.84 -16.32 32.22
CA TYR A 100 -13.55 -16.72 30.99
C TYR A 100 -12.58 -17.45 30.04
N SER A 101 -13.13 -18.32 29.21
CA SER A 101 -12.37 -18.96 28.14
C SER A 101 -13.26 -19.34 26.97
N TRP A 102 -12.69 -19.39 25.77
CA TRP A 102 -13.30 -20.09 24.65
C TRP A 102 -13.31 -21.60 24.92
N ASN A 103 -14.36 -22.30 24.50
CA ASN A 103 -14.48 -23.72 24.74
C ASN A 103 -13.86 -24.55 23.62
N ASN A 104 -12.65 -25.06 23.84
CA ASN A 104 -11.94 -25.92 22.89
C ASN A 104 -12.55 -27.33 22.72
N LYS A 105 -13.59 -27.68 23.46
CA LYS A 105 -14.29 -28.98 23.28
C LYS A 105 -15.31 -28.93 22.13
N ILE A 106 -15.70 -27.76 21.69
CA ILE A 106 -16.54 -27.57 20.50
C ILE A 106 -15.63 -27.74 19.28
N PRO A 107 -15.99 -28.57 18.29
CA PRO A 107 -15.20 -28.69 17.06
C PRO A 107 -15.13 -27.35 16.32
N TYR A 108 -13.94 -26.89 16.04
CA TYR A 108 -13.70 -25.69 15.22
C TYR A 108 -12.41 -25.85 14.40
N THR A 109 -12.37 -25.13 13.27
CA THR A 109 -11.15 -24.83 12.53
C THR A 109 -10.89 -23.33 12.59
N ILE A 110 -9.65 -22.92 12.57
CA ILE A 110 -9.24 -21.51 12.62
C ILE A 110 -8.08 -21.27 11.67
N ASP A 111 -8.21 -20.25 10.85
CA ASP A 111 -7.28 -19.92 9.77
C ASP A 111 -5.85 -19.65 10.25
N VAL A 112 -5.66 -19.09 11.43
CA VAL A 112 -4.31 -18.87 12.00
C VAL A 112 -3.60 -20.18 12.33
N ASP A 113 -4.32 -21.23 12.80
CA ASP A 113 -3.72 -22.53 13.06
C ASP A 113 -3.37 -23.23 11.73
N GLU A 114 -4.25 -23.13 10.73
CA GLU A 114 -3.99 -23.64 9.37
C GLU A 114 -2.78 -22.92 8.78
N PHE A 115 -2.69 -21.60 8.91
CA PHE A 115 -1.58 -20.78 8.43
C PHE A 115 -0.25 -21.16 9.12
N GLU A 116 -0.23 -21.30 10.45
CA GLU A 116 0.96 -21.68 11.20
C GLU A 116 1.44 -23.08 10.83
N ASN A 117 0.51 -24.04 10.66
CA ASN A 117 0.84 -25.40 10.23
C ASN A 117 1.43 -25.42 8.81
N ALA A 118 0.83 -24.71 7.85
CA ALA A 118 1.34 -24.58 6.49
C ALA A 118 2.70 -23.88 6.47
N TYR A 119 2.88 -22.81 7.25
CA TYR A 119 4.15 -22.11 7.40
C TYR A 119 5.27 -23.03 7.93
N ASN A 120 4.97 -23.83 8.93
CA ASN A 120 5.93 -24.79 9.50
C ASN A 120 6.28 -25.90 8.49
N ALA A 121 5.30 -26.40 7.73
CA ALA A 121 5.52 -27.36 6.66
C ALA A 121 6.41 -26.78 5.56
N ALA A 122 6.18 -25.54 5.14
CA ALA A 122 6.98 -24.85 4.12
C ALA A 122 8.44 -24.59 4.53
N ASN A 123 8.73 -24.58 5.84
CA ASN A 123 10.08 -24.43 6.37
C ASN A 123 10.72 -25.76 6.81
N SER A 124 10.07 -26.91 6.58
CA SER A 124 10.63 -28.22 6.83
C SER A 124 11.62 -28.65 5.73
N ASN A 125 12.38 -29.73 5.98
CA ASN A 125 13.32 -30.31 5.00
C ASN A 125 12.54 -31.09 3.91
N ALA A 126 11.85 -30.38 3.03
CA ALA A 126 11.10 -30.92 1.90
C ALA A 126 11.88 -30.78 0.59
N THR A 127 11.46 -31.49 -0.44
CA THR A 127 11.92 -31.25 -1.80
C THR A 127 11.50 -29.85 -2.26
N GLN A 128 12.21 -29.26 -3.22
CA GLN A 128 11.87 -27.94 -3.77
C GLN A 128 10.41 -27.82 -4.24
N ARG A 129 9.87 -28.92 -4.80
CA ARG A 129 8.47 -28.97 -5.24
C ARG A 129 7.49 -28.94 -4.05
N GLU A 130 7.73 -29.80 -3.04
CA GLU A 130 6.88 -29.84 -1.83
C GLU A 130 6.96 -28.52 -1.06
N GLN A 131 8.14 -27.91 -1.02
CA GLN A 131 8.32 -26.60 -0.42
C GLN A 131 7.52 -25.53 -1.16
N LEU A 132 7.55 -25.51 -2.50
CA LEU A 132 6.78 -24.54 -3.29
C LEU A 132 5.27 -24.69 -3.04
N GLU A 133 4.74 -25.92 -3.08
CA GLU A 133 3.30 -26.16 -2.85
C GLU A 133 2.89 -25.72 -1.43
N ALA A 134 3.70 -26.02 -0.41
CA ALA A 134 3.43 -25.56 0.96
C ALA A 134 3.52 -24.03 1.11
N LEU A 135 4.47 -23.38 0.42
CA LEU A 135 4.55 -21.91 0.39
C LEU A 135 3.32 -21.29 -0.28
N LEU A 136 2.83 -21.86 -1.38
CA LEU A 136 1.62 -21.41 -2.06
C LEU A 136 0.39 -21.59 -1.17
N GLU A 137 0.28 -22.71 -0.44
CA GLU A 137 -0.79 -22.91 0.54
C GLU A 137 -0.81 -21.81 1.61
N VAL A 138 0.35 -21.45 2.17
CA VAL A 138 0.45 -20.31 3.11
C VAL A 138 -0.10 -19.02 2.49
N THR A 139 0.22 -18.75 1.21
CA THR A 139 -0.24 -17.54 0.52
C THR A 139 -1.74 -17.55 0.21
N GLU A 140 -2.35 -18.73 0.08
CA GLU A 140 -3.79 -18.86 -0.11
C GLU A 140 -4.58 -18.70 1.19
N ILE A 141 -4.06 -19.18 2.32
CA ILE A 141 -4.72 -19.04 3.63
C ILE A 141 -4.73 -17.58 4.07
N TYR A 142 -3.66 -16.82 3.79
CA TYR A 142 -3.56 -15.41 4.19
C TYR A 142 -4.39 -14.51 3.27
N GLN A 143 -5.55 -14.05 3.76
CA GLN A 143 -6.48 -13.20 3.02
C GLN A 143 -6.34 -11.70 3.35
N GLY A 144 -5.43 -11.34 4.24
CA GLY A 144 -5.18 -9.97 4.69
C GLY A 144 -4.71 -9.92 6.14
N ASP A 145 -4.53 -8.72 6.65
CA ASP A 145 -4.01 -8.51 8.00
C ASP A 145 -4.89 -9.18 9.08
N PHE A 146 -4.24 -9.62 10.13
CA PHE A 146 -4.89 -10.21 11.30
C PHE A 146 -5.78 -9.17 11.99
N LEU A 147 -7.09 -9.47 12.09
CA LEU A 147 -8.11 -8.65 12.73
C LEU A 147 -8.04 -7.16 12.33
N PRO A 148 -8.18 -6.79 11.04
CA PRO A 148 -7.96 -5.44 10.54
C PRO A 148 -8.87 -4.40 11.20
N ASP A 149 -10.12 -4.75 11.54
CA ASP A 149 -11.08 -3.86 12.20
C ASP A 149 -10.70 -3.59 13.68
N SER A 150 -9.80 -4.40 14.25
CA SER A 150 -9.25 -4.26 15.60
C SER A 150 -7.74 -3.90 15.60
N ALA A 151 -7.19 -3.42 14.48
CA ALA A 151 -5.75 -3.14 14.31
C ALA A 151 -5.17 -2.13 15.32
N GLY A 152 -6.01 -1.28 15.93
CA GLY A 152 -5.59 -0.34 16.97
C GLY A 152 -5.41 -0.95 18.37
N GLU A 153 -5.84 -2.18 18.59
CA GLU A 153 -5.75 -2.84 19.88
C GLU A 153 -4.32 -3.28 20.19
N ARG A 154 -3.85 -2.98 21.41
CA ARG A 154 -2.45 -3.28 21.83
C ARG A 154 -2.09 -4.75 21.69
N TRP A 155 -3.03 -5.65 21.89
CA TRP A 155 -2.82 -7.10 21.80
C TRP A 155 -2.87 -7.62 20.34
N VAL A 156 -3.50 -6.87 19.40
CA VAL A 156 -3.56 -7.22 17.97
C VAL A 156 -2.27 -6.84 17.26
N ILE A 157 -1.72 -5.66 17.57
CA ILE A 157 -0.54 -5.10 16.86
C ILE A 157 0.62 -6.09 16.70
N PRO A 158 1.12 -6.77 17.77
CA PRO A 158 2.25 -7.68 17.63
C PRO A 158 1.90 -8.93 16.80
N LEU A 159 0.68 -9.46 16.94
CA LEU A 159 0.22 -10.63 16.19
C LEU A 159 0.06 -10.31 14.70
N SER A 160 -0.58 -9.18 14.38
CA SER A 160 -0.75 -8.74 12.99
C SER A 160 0.60 -8.55 12.29
N ARG A 161 1.57 -7.92 12.96
CA ARG A 161 2.93 -7.77 12.42
C ARG A 161 3.62 -9.12 12.20
N ASN A 162 3.47 -10.04 13.13
CA ASN A 162 4.07 -11.37 13.04
C ASN A 162 3.51 -12.14 11.84
N TYR A 163 2.19 -12.26 11.72
CA TYR A 163 1.54 -12.97 10.60
C TYR A 163 1.86 -12.33 9.26
N ARG A 164 1.86 -10.99 9.18
CA ARG A 164 2.27 -10.27 7.97
C ARG A 164 3.72 -10.57 7.58
N SER A 165 4.65 -10.55 8.55
CA SER A 165 6.06 -10.87 8.31
C SER A 165 6.25 -12.31 7.83
N MET A 166 5.54 -13.28 8.43
CA MET A 166 5.55 -14.68 8.00
C MET A 166 5.04 -14.82 6.56
N TYR A 167 3.89 -14.17 6.23
CA TYR A 167 3.31 -14.15 4.91
C TYR A 167 4.29 -13.60 3.86
N ILE A 168 4.82 -12.39 4.06
CA ILE A 168 5.75 -11.74 3.13
C ILE A 168 7.01 -12.60 2.92
N SER A 169 7.54 -13.22 3.99
CA SER A 169 8.67 -14.15 3.88
C SER A 169 8.34 -15.36 2.98
N CYS A 170 7.12 -15.91 3.09
CA CYS A 170 6.67 -17.01 2.23
C CYS A 170 6.49 -16.57 0.79
N VAL A 171 5.91 -15.39 0.57
CA VAL A 171 5.74 -14.79 -0.77
C VAL A 171 7.11 -14.64 -1.45
N HIS A 172 8.11 -14.06 -0.78
CA HIS A 172 9.45 -13.91 -1.37
C HIS A 172 10.08 -15.25 -1.77
N LYS A 173 9.93 -16.29 -0.91
CA LYS A 173 10.44 -17.62 -1.22
C LYS A 173 9.69 -18.28 -2.38
N ALA A 174 8.35 -18.19 -2.37
CA ALA A 174 7.51 -18.76 -3.42
C ALA A 174 7.80 -18.11 -4.77
N LEU A 175 7.88 -16.77 -4.83
CA LEU A 175 8.19 -16.04 -6.06
C LEU A 175 9.54 -16.43 -6.65
N LYS A 176 10.57 -16.58 -5.79
CA LYS A 176 11.88 -17.05 -6.24
C LYS A 176 11.77 -18.43 -6.90
N LEU A 177 11.11 -19.38 -6.24
CA LEU A 177 10.94 -20.73 -6.76
C LEU A 177 10.08 -20.78 -8.02
N LEU A 178 8.98 -20.01 -8.08
CA LEU A 178 8.12 -19.93 -9.28
C LEU A 178 8.88 -19.45 -10.51
N ILE A 179 9.73 -18.43 -10.35
CA ILE A 179 10.58 -17.93 -11.44
C ILE A 179 11.64 -18.97 -11.84
N GLU A 180 12.28 -19.64 -10.89
CA GLU A 180 13.28 -20.69 -11.15
C GLU A 180 12.69 -21.88 -11.94
N VAL A 181 11.41 -22.24 -11.68
CA VAL A 181 10.74 -23.33 -12.40
C VAL A 181 9.94 -22.87 -13.63
N GLY A 182 9.99 -21.58 -13.95
CA GLY A 182 9.32 -20.99 -15.15
C GLY A 182 7.80 -20.83 -15.04
N ARG A 183 7.20 -20.92 -13.83
CA ARG A 183 5.75 -20.70 -13.59
C ARG A 183 5.45 -19.19 -13.48
N LEU A 184 5.73 -18.43 -14.56
CA LEU A 184 5.73 -16.97 -14.56
C LEU A 184 4.35 -16.34 -14.37
N ASN A 185 3.29 -16.94 -14.90
CA ASN A 185 1.92 -16.44 -14.73
C ASN A 185 1.48 -16.50 -13.27
N GLU A 186 1.79 -17.60 -12.59
CA GLU A 186 1.49 -17.75 -11.16
C GLU A 186 2.33 -16.79 -10.29
N ALA A 187 3.58 -16.54 -10.71
CA ALA A 187 4.40 -15.53 -10.05
C ALA A 187 3.78 -14.13 -10.19
N GLU A 188 3.25 -13.77 -11.36
CA GLU A 188 2.58 -12.49 -11.59
C GLU A 188 1.32 -12.36 -10.72
N GLU A 189 0.47 -13.38 -10.69
CA GLU A 189 -0.76 -13.41 -9.87
C GLU A 189 -0.44 -13.29 -8.37
N LEU A 190 0.56 -14.02 -7.90
CA LEU A 190 1.02 -13.94 -6.52
C LEU A 190 1.57 -12.55 -6.18
N CYS A 191 2.35 -11.93 -7.07
CA CYS A 191 2.83 -10.56 -6.90
C CYS A 191 1.66 -9.57 -6.80
N ALA A 192 0.66 -9.67 -7.68
CA ALA A 192 -0.50 -8.79 -7.66
C ALA A 192 -1.27 -8.89 -6.33
N LYS A 193 -1.52 -10.13 -5.84
CA LYS A 193 -2.14 -10.37 -4.54
C LYS A 193 -1.31 -9.78 -3.40
N ALA A 194 0.00 -10.03 -3.38
CA ALA A 194 0.88 -9.58 -2.31
C ALA A 194 1.06 -8.05 -2.28
N LEU A 195 1.15 -7.38 -3.43
CA LEU A 195 1.21 -5.93 -3.52
C LEU A 195 -0.12 -5.25 -3.11
N SER A 196 -1.25 -5.94 -3.20
CA SER A 196 -2.51 -5.41 -2.65
C SER A 196 -2.50 -5.37 -1.11
N ILE A 197 -1.70 -6.22 -0.46
CA ILE A 197 -1.54 -6.30 1.00
C ILE A 197 -0.39 -5.38 1.46
N ASP A 198 0.74 -5.43 0.77
CA ASP A 198 1.90 -4.58 1.02
C ASP A 198 2.37 -3.88 -0.27
N PRO A 199 1.79 -2.71 -0.61
CA PRO A 199 2.11 -1.97 -1.82
C PRO A 199 3.55 -1.43 -1.88
N PHE A 200 4.26 -1.44 -0.74
CA PHE A 200 5.60 -0.84 -0.63
C PHE A 200 6.74 -1.86 -0.52
N ASP A 201 6.47 -3.14 -0.74
CA ASP A 201 7.52 -4.15 -0.81
C ASP A 201 8.22 -4.10 -2.18
N GLU A 202 9.39 -3.44 -2.23
CA GLU A 202 10.19 -3.31 -3.45
C GLU A 202 10.63 -4.65 -4.04
N LYS A 203 10.80 -5.67 -3.20
CA LYS A 203 11.24 -6.99 -3.67
C LYS A 203 10.13 -7.73 -4.40
N ILE A 204 8.90 -7.62 -3.93
CA ILE A 204 7.74 -8.17 -4.65
C ILE A 204 7.54 -7.44 -5.98
N LEU A 205 7.67 -6.11 -5.98
CA LEU A 205 7.63 -5.32 -7.21
C LEU A 205 8.74 -5.74 -8.18
N GLU A 206 9.97 -5.97 -7.69
CA GLU A 206 11.07 -6.47 -8.52
C GLU A 206 10.72 -7.81 -9.18
N PHE A 207 10.19 -8.77 -8.41
CA PHE A 207 9.75 -10.06 -8.95
C PHE A 207 8.65 -9.90 -10.01
N ARG A 208 7.67 -9.03 -9.77
CA ARG A 208 6.60 -8.75 -10.72
C ARG A 208 7.13 -8.20 -12.04
N LEU A 209 7.99 -7.19 -11.98
CA LEU A 209 8.59 -6.61 -13.18
C LEU A 209 9.42 -7.63 -13.96
N ARG A 210 10.21 -8.47 -13.25
CA ARG A 210 10.97 -9.57 -13.89
C ARG A 210 10.05 -10.58 -14.57
N SER A 211 8.94 -10.94 -13.95
CA SER A 211 7.95 -11.85 -14.54
C SER A 211 7.30 -11.26 -15.79
N LEU A 212 6.91 -9.98 -15.74
CA LEU A 212 6.34 -9.27 -16.89
C LEU A 212 7.34 -9.19 -18.07
N ILE A 213 8.60 -8.85 -17.80
CA ILE A 213 9.66 -8.82 -18.82
C ILE A 213 9.86 -10.22 -19.45
N ALA A 214 9.93 -11.26 -18.62
CA ALA A 214 10.11 -12.63 -19.09
C ALA A 214 8.91 -13.15 -19.90
N LEU A 215 7.71 -12.62 -19.65
CA LEU A 215 6.50 -12.87 -20.44
C LEU A 215 6.40 -12.01 -21.72
N GLY A 216 7.36 -11.12 -21.98
CA GLY A 216 7.34 -10.18 -23.10
C GLY A 216 6.37 -9.01 -22.93
N LYS A 217 5.80 -8.81 -21.73
CA LYS A 217 4.86 -7.74 -21.39
C LYS A 217 5.60 -6.44 -20.99
N ASN A 218 6.49 -5.97 -21.86
CA ASN A 218 7.40 -4.84 -21.55
C ASN A 218 6.65 -3.52 -21.30
N ILE A 219 5.54 -3.27 -22.01
CA ILE A 219 4.72 -2.07 -21.83
C ILE A 219 4.06 -2.07 -20.45
N GLU A 220 3.46 -3.20 -20.07
CA GLU A 220 2.86 -3.35 -18.73
C GLU A 220 3.90 -3.20 -17.62
N ALA A 221 5.10 -3.76 -17.80
CA ALA A 221 6.21 -3.60 -16.87
C ALA A 221 6.66 -2.13 -16.73
N TYR A 222 6.69 -1.38 -17.82
CA TYR A 222 7.02 0.04 -17.82
C TYR A 222 5.97 0.88 -17.08
N ASP A 223 4.70 0.66 -17.39
CA ASP A 223 3.59 1.40 -16.77
C ASP A 223 3.50 1.11 -15.27
N GLU A 224 3.67 -0.14 -14.88
CA GLU A 224 3.72 -0.56 -13.45
C GLU A 224 4.89 0.13 -12.72
N TYR A 225 6.09 0.09 -13.29
CA TYR A 225 7.26 0.75 -12.71
C TYR A 225 7.01 2.25 -12.49
N ARG A 226 6.48 2.94 -13.50
CA ARG A 226 6.21 4.39 -13.45
C ARG A 226 5.14 4.74 -12.42
N SER A 227 4.06 3.95 -12.37
CA SER A 227 2.99 4.13 -11.39
C SER A 227 3.49 3.97 -9.96
N MET A 228 4.26 2.91 -9.72
CA MET A 228 4.80 2.61 -8.39
C MET A 228 5.89 3.61 -7.98
N GLU A 229 6.78 4.04 -8.90
CA GLU A 229 7.79 5.07 -8.62
C GLU A 229 7.14 6.37 -8.16
N THR A 230 6.05 6.79 -8.82
CA THR A 230 5.29 7.97 -8.44
C THR A 230 4.67 7.80 -7.06
N MET A 231 4.03 6.66 -6.80
CA MET A 231 3.39 6.37 -5.52
C MET A 231 4.42 6.33 -4.36
N PHE A 232 5.57 5.66 -4.54
CA PHE A 232 6.64 5.62 -3.54
C PHE A 232 7.18 7.02 -3.22
N TYR A 233 7.39 7.84 -4.26
CA TYR A 233 7.86 9.20 -4.06
C TYR A 233 6.84 10.10 -3.38
N GLU A 234 5.57 10.02 -3.78
CA GLU A 234 4.50 10.86 -3.21
C GLU A 234 4.17 10.50 -1.74
N ILE A 235 4.17 9.22 -1.40
CA ILE A 235 3.76 8.76 -0.06
C ILE A 235 4.94 8.67 0.89
N MET A 236 6.07 8.09 0.46
CA MET A 236 7.21 7.82 1.33
C MET A 236 8.34 8.85 1.19
N GLY A 237 8.37 9.63 0.10
CA GLY A 237 9.43 10.58 -0.19
C GLY A 237 10.78 9.93 -0.54
N VAL A 238 10.79 8.62 -0.81
CA VAL A 238 12.01 7.85 -1.13
C VAL A 238 12.03 7.46 -2.60
N LYS A 239 13.24 7.23 -3.12
CA LYS A 239 13.46 6.68 -4.46
C LYS A 239 13.61 5.18 -4.38
N PHE A 240 13.28 4.50 -5.45
CA PHE A 240 13.53 3.08 -5.60
C PHE A 240 15.00 2.70 -5.40
N SER A 241 15.20 1.47 -4.95
CA SER A 241 16.50 0.82 -4.85
C SER A 241 17.24 0.82 -6.19
N GLU A 242 18.56 0.63 -6.13
CA GLU A 242 19.37 0.57 -7.35
C GLU A 242 18.98 -0.60 -8.27
N ASP A 243 18.52 -1.69 -7.70
CA ASP A 243 18.12 -2.90 -8.45
C ASP A 243 16.85 -2.68 -9.26
N LEU A 244 15.84 -2.02 -8.70
CA LEU A 244 14.66 -1.61 -9.47
C LEU A 244 14.98 -0.62 -10.58
N ARG A 245 15.91 0.33 -10.33
CA ARG A 245 16.35 1.28 -11.36
C ARG A 245 17.14 0.61 -12.50
N LYS A 246 17.93 -0.42 -12.19
CA LYS A 246 18.61 -1.23 -13.23
C LYS A 246 17.59 -1.99 -14.09
N LEU A 247 16.52 -2.50 -13.45
CA LEU A 247 15.45 -3.20 -14.14
C LEU A 247 14.70 -2.27 -15.12
N HIS A 248 14.42 -1.04 -14.73
CA HIS A 248 13.83 -0.03 -15.62
C HIS A 248 14.65 0.18 -16.88
N ASN A 249 16.00 0.25 -16.76
CA ASN A 249 16.88 0.36 -17.92
C ASN A 249 16.88 -0.89 -18.83
N GLN A 250 16.49 -2.07 -18.31
CA GLN A 250 16.30 -3.28 -19.10
C GLN A 250 14.98 -3.26 -19.87
N ILE A 251 13.91 -2.77 -19.22
CA ILE A 251 12.59 -2.61 -19.85
C ILE A 251 12.68 -1.69 -21.08
N LEU A 252 13.48 -0.62 -20.98
CA LEU A 252 13.67 0.36 -22.07
C LEU A 252 14.59 -0.11 -23.21
N ARG A 253 15.26 -1.25 -23.08
CA ARG A 253 16.04 -1.81 -24.19
C ARG A 253 15.10 -2.52 -25.14
N PRO A 254 14.99 -2.11 -26.42
CA PRO A 254 14.25 -2.88 -27.41
C PRO A 254 14.85 -4.28 -27.48
N SER A 255 13.98 -5.29 -27.54
CA SER A 255 14.38 -6.64 -27.93
C SER A 255 15.10 -6.58 -29.26
N VAL A 256 16.26 -7.21 -29.37
CA VAL A 256 17.20 -7.12 -30.51
C VAL A 256 16.58 -7.63 -31.84
N ASP A 257 15.36 -8.17 -31.83
CA ASP A 257 14.72 -8.80 -32.98
C ASP A 257 13.72 -7.92 -33.76
N ASP A 258 13.39 -6.72 -33.29
CA ASP A 258 12.60 -5.75 -34.04
C ASP A 258 13.49 -4.61 -34.54
N GLU A 259 14.17 -4.80 -35.69
CA GLU A 259 14.70 -3.70 -36.51
C GLU A 259 13.50 -2.91 -37.10
N LEU A 260 12.84 -2.10 -36.25
CA LEU A 260 11.91 -1.09 -36.72
C LEU A 260 12.67 -0.09 -37.62
N SER A 261 12.10 0.25 -38.76
CA SER A 261 12.64 1.33 -39.58
C SER A 261 12.67 2.63 -38.76
N LEU A 262 13.56 3.58 -39.11
CA LEU A 262 13.62 4.87 -38.41
C LEU A 262 12.24 5.55 -38.34
N GLU A 263 11.44 5.42 -39.40
CA GLU A 263 10.12 5.99 -39.53
C GLU A 263 9.11 5.35 -38.56
N GLU A 264 9.13 4.03 -38.44
CA GLU A 264 8.30 3.29 -37.47
C GLU A 264 8.68 3.60 -36.02
N THR A 265 9.98 3.70 -35.75
CA THR A 265 10.50 4.09 -34.43
C THR A 265 10.06 5.51 -34.05
N LEU A 266 10.15 6.47 -34.98
CA LEU A 266 9.73 7.84 -34.76
C LEU A 266 8.21 7.95 -34.59
N ASP A 267 7.44 7.19 -35.38
CA ASP A 267 5.98 7.13 -35.26
C ASP A 267 5.54 6.52 -33.90
N GLU A 268 6.25 5.50 -33.42
CA GLU A 268 5.99 4.90 -32.11
C GLU A 268 6.29 5.89 -30.97
N TRP A 269 7.40 6.61 -31.06
CA TRP A 269 7.72 7.67 -30.10
C TRP A 269 6.69 8.82 -30.10
N LEU A 270 6.12 9.13 -31.27
CA LEU A 270 5.09 10.16 -31.42
C LEU A 270 3.71 9.68 -30.91
N LYS A 271 3.37 8.38 -31.00
CA LYS A 271 2.12 7.82 -30.47
C LYS A 271 2.01 7.98 -28.96
N GLY A 272 3.12 7.97 -28.23
CA GLY A 272 3.18 8.26 -26.80
C GLY A 272 3.23 9.76 -26.44
N ALA A 273 3.45 10.65 -27.42
CA ALA A 273 3.69 12.06 -27.18
C ALA A 273 2.40 12.93 -27.14
N ASP A 274 1.24 12.35 -27.42
CA ASP A 274 -0.04 13.08 -27.37
C ASP A 274 -0.63 13.15 -25.95
N PHE A 275 0.23 13.46 -24.96
CA PHE A 275 -0.26 13.84 -23.64
C PHE A 275 -1.00 15.17 -23.76
N PRO A 276 -2.29 15.22 -23.37
CA PRO A 276 -2.98 16.49 -23.26
C PRO A 276 -2.40 17.27 -22.09
N GLY A 277 -1.41 18.12 -22.31
CA GLY A 277 -0.89 18.99 -21.25
C GLY A 277 0.63 19.11 -21.22
N VAL A 278 1.11 19.58 -20.10
CA VAL A 278 2.50 19.87 -19.77
C VAL A 278 3.26 18.61 -19.37
N PHE A 279 4.52 18.54 -19.70
CA PHE A 279 5.36 17.39 -19.37
C PHE A 279 5.82 17.45 -17.89
N TYR A 280 5.21 16.61 -17.05
CA TYR A 280 5.74 16.31 -15.71
C TYR A 280 6.86 15.28 -15.84
N CYS A 281 8.03 15.57 -15.33
CA CYS A 281 9.18 14.67 -15.40
C CYS A 281 9.86 14.52 -14.03
N ASP A 282 10.59 13.42 -13.85
CA ASP A 282 11.46 13.28 -12.69
C ASP A 282 12.61 14.29 -12.71
N LEU A 283 13.24 14.50 -11.54
CA LEU A 283 14.35 15.45 -11.40
C LEU A 283 15.57 15.11 -12.28
N GLY A 284 15.81 13.82 -12.59
CA GLY A 284 16.89 13.38 -13.45
C GLY A 284 16.68 13.85 -14.89
N ILE A 285 15.48 13.59 -15.42
CA ILE A 285 15.07 14.06 -16.76
C ILE A 285 15.08 15.58 -16.81
N PHE A 286 14.51 16.26 -15.79
CA PHE A 286 14.53 17.72 -15.72
C PHE A 286 15.96 18.29 -15.79
N LYS A 287 16.91 17.71 -15.04
CA LYS A 287 18.32 18.11 -15.09
C LYS A 287 18.95 17.88 -16.47
N THR A 288 18.63 16.75 -17.10
CA THR A 288 19.15 16.43 -18.45
C THR A 288 18.64 17.43 -19.47
N VAL A 289 17.34 17.74 -19.46
CA VAL A 289 16.75 18.75 -20.36
C VAL A 289 17.34 20.13 -20.07
N TYR A 290 17.48 20.50 -18.77
CA TYR A 290 18.16 21.75 -18.38
C TYR A 290 19.56 21.86 -18.99
N GLN A 291 20.36 20.82 -18.93
CA GLN A 291 21.72 20.81 -19.50
C GLN A 291 21.72 20.93 -21.03
N ILE A 292 20.78 20.27 -21.71
CA ILE A 292 20.61 20.37 -23.16
C ILE A 292 20.20 21.80 -23.53
N GLU A 293 19.20 22.37 -22.87
CA GLU A 293 18.74 23.73 -23.12
C GLU A 293 19.81 24.77 -22.80
N ALA A 294 20.60 24.60 -21.74
CA ALA A 294 21.71 25.49 -21.40
C ALA A 294 22.80 25.51 -22.46
N ARG A 295 23.10 24.36 -23.12
CA ARG A 295 24.01 24.27 -24.25
C ARG A 295 23.43 24.90 -25.52
N ASN A 296 22.10 24.81 -25.71
CA ASN A 296 21.42 25.34 -26.89
C ASN A 296 21.13 26.82 -26.79
N ALA A 297 21.05 27.39 -25.57
CA ALA A 297 20.63 28.77 -25.31
C ALA A 297 21.45 29.80 -26.10
N ARG A 298 22.76 29.60 -26.26
CA ARG A 298 23.62 30.49 -27.07
C ARG A 298 23.31 30.47 -28.56
N ARG A 299 22.88 29.33 -29.09
CA ARG A 299 22.65 29.17 -30.54
C ARG A 299 21.24 29.55 -30.95
N SER A 300 20.26 29.34 -30.08
CA SER A 300 18.85 29.52 -30.41
C SER A 300 18.36 30.96 -30.23
N GLY A 301 19.03 31.78 -29.41
CA GLY A 301 18.59 33.12 -29.03
C GLY A 301 17.24 33.12 -28.28
N LYS A 302 16.73 31.94 -27.91
CA LYS A 302 15.44 31.77 -27.22
C LYS A 302 15.63 31.94 -25.72
N SER A 303 14.74 32.73 -25.09
CA SER A 303 14.73 32.92 -23.64
C SER A 303 14.00 31.77 -22.94
N THR A 304 14.73 31.08 -22.07
CA THR A 304 14.17 30.05 -21.18
C THR A 304 14.30 30.51 -19.74
N PHE A 305 13.26 30.34 -18.94
CA PHE A 305 13.27 30.68 -17.52
C PHE A 305 13.07 29.46 -16.65
N ILE A 306 13.79 29.43 -15.53
CA ILE A 306 13.61 28.45 -14.46
C ILE A 306 12.86 29.14 -13.35
N VAL A 307 11.75 28.54 -12.94
CA VAL A 307 10.93 29.01 -11.83
C VAL A 307 10.98 28.00 -10.70
N ARG A 308 11.17 28.50 -9.50
CA ARG A 308 11.09 27.70 -8.26
C ARG A 308 9.95 28.22 -7.41
N ILE A 309 9.09 27.31 -6.97
CA ILE A 309 7.98 27.61 -6.07
C ILE A 309 8.18 26.82 -4.78
N ASP A 310 8.40 27.53 -3.68
CA ASP A 310 8.62 26.97 -2.34
C ASP A 310 7.40 27.14 -1.46
N THR A 311 7.08 26.11 -0.68
CA THR A 311 6.07 26.17 0.37
C THR A 311 6.70 26.19 1.76
N LYS A 312 6.05 26.84 2.73
CA LYS A 312 6.50 26.89 4.11
C LYS A 312 6.67 25.48 4.68
N HIS A 313 7.71 25.30 5.49
CA HIS A 313 7.97 24.05 6.19
C HIS A 313 6.90 23.86 7.27
N GLU A 314 5.89 23.04 7.00
CA GLU A 314 4.90 22.62 8.01
C GLU A 314 5.11 21.14 8.34
N LEU A 315 5.01 20.76 9.60
CA LEU A 315 5.02 19.39 10.08
C LEU A 315 3.59 18.81 9.97
N GLY A 316 3.42 17.65 9.30
CA GLY A 316 2.19 16.86 9.28
C GLY A 316 1.32 16.95 8.01
N ASP A 317 0.11 16.42 8.07
CA ASP A 317 -0.84 16.20 6.95
C ASP A 317 -1.25 17.46 6.16
N ARG A 318 -1.14 18.64 6.75
CA ARG A 318 -1.48 19.92 6.09
C ARG A 318 -0.56 20.27 4.93
N ARG A 319 0.66 19.75 4.92
CA ARG A 319 1.67 19.92 3.87
C ARG A 319 1.26 19.27 2.55
N VAL A 320 0.68 18.06 2.64
CA VAL A 320 0.24 17.29 1.47
C VAL A 320 -0.85 18.04 0.69
N GLY A 321 -1.72 18.76 1.39
CA GLY A 321 -2.84 19.48 0.78
C GLY A 321 -2.41 20.62 -0.16
N VAL A 322 -1.40 21.45 0.22
CA VAL A 322 -0.96 22.60 -0.60
C VAL A 322 -0.17 22.13 -1.82
N MET A 323 0.77 21.20 -1.62
CA MET A 323 1.56 20.65 -2.72
C MET A 323 0.68 19.90 -3.72
N LYS A 324 -0.36 19.18 -3.27
CA LYS A 324 -1.34 18.54 -4.16
C LYS A 324 -2.12 19.57 -4.98
N LYS A 325 -2.56 20.67 -4.36
CA LYS A 325 -3.26 21.75 -5.07
C LYS A 325 -2.36 22.46 -6.09
N LEU A 326 -1.08 22.71 -5.74
CA LEU A 326 -0.09 23.24 -6.67
C LEU A 326 0.12 22.28 -7.85
N GLY A 327 0.30 20.98 -7.58
CA GLY A 327 0.46 19.97 -8.60
C GLY A 327 -0.73 19.86 -9.56
N MET A 328 -1.94 20.20 -9.12
CA MET A 328 -3.13 20.28 -9.96
C MET A 328 -3.24 21.61 -10.71
N ALA A 329 -2.79 22.73 -10.12
CA ALA A 329 -2.89 24.04 -10.70
C ALA A 329 -1.83 24.30 -11.79
N ILE A 330 -0.62 23.76 -11.64
CA ILE A 330 0.50 23.96 -12.57
C ILE A 330 0.15 23.46 -13.99
N PRO A 331 -0.28 22.19 -14.22
CA PRO A 331 -0.52 21.66 -15.55
C PRO A 331 -1.54 22.47 -16.37
N GLY A 332 -2.62 22.94 -15.75
CA GLY A 332 -3.68 23.69 -16.43
C GLY A 332 -3.27 25.08 -16.92
N ASN A 333 -2.08 25.55 -16.53
CA ASN A 333 -1.61 26.92 -16.85
C ASN A 333 -0.36 26.96 -17.74
N LEU A 334 0.30 25.82 -17.96
CA LEU A 334 1.51 25.69 -18.74
C LEU A 334 1.22 25.25 -20.19
N ARG A 335 2.17 25.46 -21.10
CA ARG A 335 2.07 25.07 -22.52
C ARG A 335 2.67 23.67 -22.73
N LYS A 336 2.32 23.00 -23.85
CA LYS A 336 2.84 21.66 -24.20
C LYS A 336 4.38 21.56 -24.23
N GLY A 337 5.11 22.64 -24.44
CA GLY A 337 6.57 22.66 -24.45
C GLY A 337 7.23 23.00 -23.12
N ASP A 338 6.47 23.32 -22.09
CA ASP A 338 7.00 23.62 -20.76
C ASP A 338 7.13 22.33 -19.94
N LEU A 339 8.08 22.32 -19.00
CA LEU A 339 8.32 21.20 -18.10
C LEU A 339 8.14 21.62 -16.64
N PHE A 340 7.72 20.68 -15.81
CA PHE A 340 7.78 20.88 -14.36
C PHE A 340 8.14 19.59 -13.64
N THR A 341 8.74 19.75 -12.46
CA THR A 341 9.16 18.66 -11.60
C THR A 341 9.00 19.02 -10.14
N ARG A 342 8.85 18.03 -9.28
CA ARG A 342 8.93 18.20 -7.84
C ARG A 342 10.33 17.87 -7.36
N THR A 343 11.05 18.85 -6.83
CA THR A 343 12.46 18.71 -6.43
C THR A 343 12.62 18.32 -4.97
N SER A 344 11.59 18.61 -4.16
CA SER A 344 11.55 18.24 -2.75
C SER A 344 10.09 18.14 -2.27
N PRO A 345 9.85 17.62 -1.07
CA PRO A 345 8.50 17.63 -0.50
C PRO A 345 7.81 18.99 -0.47
N ASN A 346 8.55 20.10 -0.50
CA ASN A 346 8.04 21.47 -0.37
C ASN A 346 8.29 22.33 -1.60
N GLN A 347 8.78 21.76 -2.72
CA GLN A 347 9.29 22.57 -3.81
C GLN A 347 8.92 22.01 -5.17
N TYR A 348 8.41 22.86 -6.06
CA TYR A 348 8.31 22.62 -7.49
C TYR A 348 9.31 23.47 -8.26
N MET A 349 9.84 22.91 -9.35
CA MET A 349 10.61 23.63 -10.37
C MET A 349 9.91 23.52 -11.72
N LEU A 350 9.87 24.63 -12.45
CA LEU A 350 9.31 24.73 -13.78
C LEU A 350 10.38 25.23 -14.75
N MET A 351 10.35 24.77 -15.98
CA MET A 351 11.15 25.29 -17.09
C MET A 351 10.22 25.80 -18.17
N LEU A 352 10.27 27.11 -18.41
CA LEU A 352 9.36 27.84 -19.28
C LEU A 352 10.11 28.37 -20.49
N HIS A 353 9.64 28.01 -21.69
CA HIS A 353 10.31 28.31 -22.93
C HIS A 353 9.67 29.52 -23.67
N ASN A 354 10.51 30.31 -24.34
CA ASN A 354 10.07 31.41 -25.21
C ASN A 354 9.13 32.43 -24.54
N LEU A 355 9.47 32.84 -23.31
CA LEU A 355 8.73 33.84 -22.57
C LEU A 355 9.64 35.03 -22.20
N SER A 356 9.04 36.24 -22.01
CA SER A 356 9.69 37.33 -21.30
C SER A 356 9.58 37.13 -19.79
N TYR A 357 10.39 37.86 -19.02
CA TYR A 357 10.32 37.84 -17.56
C TYR A 357 8.93 38.24 -17.04
N GLU A 358 8.32 39.28 -17.65
CA GLU A 358 6.99 39.79 -17.32
C GLU A 358 5.93 38.70 -17.54
N ASN A 359 6.01 38.00 -18.67
CA ASN A 359 5.09 36.92 -19.01
C ASN A 359 5.26 35.71 -18.06
N CYS A 360 6.48 35.41 -17.66
CA CYS A 360 6.72 34.40 -16.61
C CYS A 360 6.05 34.79 -15.29
N LYS A 361 6.20 36.05 -14.87
CA LYS A 361 5.59 36.55 -13.64
C LYS A 361 4.06 36.48 -13.71
N MET A 362 3.45 36.94 -14.82
CA MET A 362 1.99 36.84 -15.02
C MET A 362 1.49 35.38 -14.98
N LEU A 363 2.27 34.46 -15.57
CA LEU A 363 1.95 33.03 -15.56
C LEU A 363 1.94 32.47 -14.14
N ILE A 364 2.96 32.79 -13.36
CA ILE A 364 3.07 32.34 -11.97
C ILE A 364 1.94 32.94 -11.13
N ASP A 365 1.65 34.23 -11.28
CA ASP A 365 0.53 34.88 -10.60
C ASP A 365 -0.80 34.19 -10.94
N ARG A 366 -0.97 33.74 -12.19
CA ARG A 366 -2.16 32.97 -12.60
C ARG A 366 -2.23 31.59 -11.96
N ILE A 367 -1.12 30.87 -11.86
CA ILE A 367 -1.04 29.58 -11.17
C ILE A 367 -1.42 29.77 -9.69
N LEU A 368 -0.86 30.79 -9.04
CA LEU A 368 -1.09 31.06 -7.63
C LEU A 368 -2.54 31.53 -7.35
N ARG A 369 -3.17 32.27 -8.24
CA ARG A 369 -4.60 32.68 -8.11
C ARG A 369 -5.57 31.50 -8.15
N ASN A 370 -5.18 30.36 -8.72
CA ASN A 370 -5.98 29.14 -8.69
C ASN A 370 -5.94 28.41 -7.33
N LEU A 371 -5.13 28.92 -6.39
CA LEU A 371 -5.08 28.42 -5.03
C LEU A 371 -6.04 29.22 -4.14
N ASP A 372 -6.64 28.55 -3.15
CA ASP A 372 -7.42 29.25 -2.11
C ASP A 372 -6.51 30.13 -1.22
N ALA A 373 -7.11 31.13 -0.56
CA ALA A 373 -6.39 32.08 0.29
C ALA A 373 -5.49 31.39 1.35
N ARG A 374 -5.97 30.30 1.96
CA ARG A 374 -5.21 29.54 2.96
C ARG A 374 -3.99 28.83 2.37
N SER A 375 -4.07 28.41 1.11
CA SER A 375 -2.97 27.77 0.40
C SER A 375 -1.94 28.80 -0.08
N LEU A 376 -2.39 29.99 -0.50
CA LEU A 376 -1.53 31.12 -0.87
C LEU A 376 -0.62 31.59 0.29
N GLU A 377 -1.16 31.70 1.50
CA GLU A 377 -0.38 32.08 2.69
C GLU A 377 0.76 31.10 3.03
N LYS A 378 0.70 29.90 2.46
CA LYS A 378 1.69 28.85 2.66
C LYS A 378 2.80 28.84 1.60
N ILE A 379 2.68 29.61 0.54
CA ILE A 379 3.77 29.85 -0.39
C ILE A 379 4.82 30.71 0.34
N SER A 380 6.04 30.21 0.44
CA SER A 380 7.13 30.90 1.14
C SER A 380 7.94 31.78 0.22
N ASP A 381 8.20 31.30 -1.00
CA ASP A 381 9.00 32.01 -1.99
C ASP A 381 8.65 31.57 -3.41
N THR A 382 8.84 32.47 -4.35
CA THR A 382 8.77 32.20 -5.79
C THR A 382 9.90 32.91 -6.48
N THR A 383 10.87 32.14 -6.95
CA THR A 383 12.08 32.66 -7.60
C THR A 383 12.00 32.40 -9.11
N ILE A 384 12.19 33.44 -9.94
CA ILE A 384 12.29 33.35 -11.41
C ILE A 384 13.70 33.72 -11.82
N LYS A 385 14.40 32.83 -12.51
CA LYS A 385 15.76 33.09 -13.04
C LYS A 385 15.86 32.71 -14.51
N PRO A 386 16.55 33.50 -15.34
CA PRO A 386 16.86 33.07 -16.70
C PRO A 386 17.75 31.85 -16.66
N LEU A 387 17.63 30.98 -17.64
CA LEU A 387 18.53 29.86 -17.87
C LEU A 387 19.92 30.42 -18.21
N VAL A 388 20.94 29.96 -17.48
CA VAL A 388 22.33 30.39 -17.72
C VAL A 388 22.94 29.49 -18.79
N PRO A 389 23.43 30.05 -19.91
CA PRO A 389 24.15 29.26 -20.92
C PRO A 389 25.41 28.65 -20.32
N ILE A 390 25.73 27.43 -20.73
CA ILE A 390 26.98 26.74 -20.40
C ILE A 390 27.92 26.83 -21.58
N ASP A 391 29.22 27.06 -21.31
CA ASP A 391 30.29 27.09 -22.31
C ASP A 391 30.58 25.71 -22.89
#